data_4e11d71bc69960c6d0ee474ee7c26464
#
_entry.id   4e11d71bc69960c6d0ee474ee7c26464
#
_cell.length_a   1.000
_cell.length_b   1.000
_cell.length_c   1.000
_cell.angle_alpha   90.00
_cell.angle_beta   90.00
_cell.angle_gamma   90.00
#
_symmetry.space_group_name_H-M   'P 1'
#
loop_
_entity.id
_entity.type
_entity.pdbx_description
1 polymer ?
#
loop_
_entity_poly.entity_id
_entity_poly.type
_entity_poly.pdbx_seq_one_letter_code
_entity_poly.pdbx_strand_id
1 'polypeptide(L)'
;LTDEFDELELQIDSAQVAAATATKDRIIDDLRLISDKPVTLDAAVAPLVVALPGDKTGFALSVSGSAEIAVLARFDQGDEQKIQDAIDALDSDLDARELRSSAKAVGVIVSEVGLSFAKRISLAGQDVSLAVTPKYQSVETILYVERANDADSDDFDADEYTSDDSNFNLDIGAAWFVSDRLTVGASLKNLVEETYDTVQVTDAAIGLSERDRYKLGTVLTTGVAYENSWLSAAIDVDLTPTKGFASQEDSQFASVGVEFDAANWIQLRLGARTDMESNRDDVATVGIGLSPFNVLHVGITG
;
A
#
# COMPACT_ATOMS: atom_id res chain seq x y z
N LEU A 1 12.77 -2.29 20.98
CA LEU A 1 12.29 -3.48 21.72
C LEU A 1 13.43 -4.39 22.14
N THR A 2 14.32 -4.84 21.24
CA THR A 2 15.45 -5.73 21.60
C THR A 2 16.32 -5.11 22.68
N ASP A 3 16.74 -3.85 22.52
CA ASP A 3 17.52 -3.12 23.51
C ASP A 3 16.81 -2.99 24.87
N GLU A 4 15.50 -2.91 24.87
CA GLU A 4 14.67 -2.80 26.07
C GLU A 4 14.53 -4.13 26.81
N PHE A 5 14.52 -5.25 26.08
CA PHE A 5 14.59 -6.58 26.70
C PHE A 5 15.95 -6.83 27.34
N ASP A 6 17.04 -6.47 26.68
CA ASP A 6 18.40 -6.57 27.25
C ASP A 6 18.53 -5.70 28.52
N GLU A 7 17.95 -4.50 28.53
CA GLU A 7 17.90 -3.61 29.69
C GLU A 7 17.09 -4.24 30.84
N LEU A 8 15.96 -4.87 30.51
CA LEU A 8 15.10 -5.55 31.47
C LEU A 8 15.82 -6.70 32.17
N GLU A 9 16.49 -7.58 31.41
CA GLU A 9 17.29 -8.68 31.96
C GLU A 9 18.39 -8.16 32.91
N LEU A 10 19.13 -7.14 32.49
CA LEU A 10 20.18 -6.52 33.31
C LEU A 10 19.63 -5.91 34.61
N GLN A 11 18.45 -5.35 34.59
CA GLN A 11 17.78 -4.75 35.76
C GLN A 11 17.27 -5.83 36.71
N ILE A 12 16.80 -6.97 36.21
CA ILE A 12 16.40 -8.13 37.02
C ILE A 12 17.63 -8.72 37.70
N ASP A 13 18.71 -8.95 36.97
CA ASP A 13 19.99 -9.45 37.48
C ASP A 13 20.54 -8.56 38.59
N SER A 14 20.39 -7.26 38.48
CA SER A 14 20.82 -6.28 39.47
C SER A 14 19.86 -6.11 40.66
N ALA A 15 18.77 -6.89 40.69
CA ALA A 15 17.66 -6.77 41.66
C ALA A 15 17.03 -5.35 41.73
N GLN A 16 17.00 -4.66 40.60
CA GLN A 16 16.40 -3.31 40.48
C GLN A 16 14.92 -3.39 40.15
N VAL A 17 14.11 -4.00 40.99
CA VAL A 17 12.69 -4.30 40.72
C VAL A 17 11.91 -3.11 40.21
N ALA A 18 12.08 -1.92 40.81
CA ALA A 18 11.33 -0.71 40.37
C ALA A 18 11.73 -0.25 38.97
N ALA A 19 13.01 -0.41 38.57
CA ALA A 19 13.47 -0.08 37.24
C ALA A 19 12.95 -1.12 36.23
N ALA A 20 13.07 -2.40 36.54
CA ALA A 20 12.57 -3.50 35.73
C ALA A 20 11.05 -3.38 35.48
N THR A 21 10.26 -3.04 36.48
CA THR A 21 8.81 -2.79 36.33
C THR A 21 8.56 -1.61 35.36
N ALA A 22 9.30 -0.52 35.47
CA ALA A 22 9.15 0.63 34.59
C ALA A 22 9.55 0.30 33.15
N THR A 23 10.57 -0.51 32.93
CA THR A 23 10.99 -0.98 31.60
C THR A 23 9.93 -1.93 31.02
N LYS A 24 9.41 -2.87 31.79
CA LYS A 24 8.29 -3.73 31.41
C LYS A 24 7.09 -2.88 30.94
N ASP A 25 6.68 -1.87 31.74
CA ASP A 25 5.52 -1.05 31.40
C ASP A 25 5.73 -0.31 30.07
N ARG A 26 6.95 0.17 29.76
CA ARG A 26 7.28 0.75 28.46
C ARG A 26 7.15 -0.27 27.33
N ILE A 27 7.75 -1.44 27.47
CA ILE A 27 7.67 -2.53 26.47
C ILE A 27 6.20 -2.86 26.17
N ILE A 28 5.40 -3.03 27.19
CA ILE A 28 3.97 -3.37 27.05
C ILE A 28 3.19 -2.23 26.36
N ASP A 29 3.44 -0.99 26.75
CA ASP A 29 2.78 0.18 26.15
C ASP A 29 3.17 0.35 24.68
N ASP A 30 4.45 0.13 24.31
CA ASP A 30 4.91 0.20 22.93
C ASP A 30 4.32 -0.94 22.08
N LEU A 31 4.28 -2.17 22.60
CA LEU A 31 3.63 -3.29 21.92
C LEU A 31 2.13 -3.07 21.72
N ARG A 32 1.43 -2.50 22.70
CA ARG A 32 0.02 -2.16 22.56
C ARG A 32 -0.21 -1.04 21.54
N LEU A 33 0.65 -0.02 21.52
CA LEU A 33 0.55 1.09 20.58
C LEU A 33 0.65 0.60 19.13
N ILE A 34 1.57 -0.34 18.86
CA ILE A 34 1.78 -0.90 17.52
C ILE A 34 0.70 -1.94 17.16
N SER A 35 0.13 -2.66 18.15
CA SER A 35 -0.93 -3.65 17.90
C SER A 35 -2.28 -3.02 17.54
N ASP A 36 -2.55 -1.79 17.96
CA ASP A 36 -3.84 -1.13 17.72
C ASP A 36 -3.92 -0.49 16.31
N LYS A 37 -2.78 -0.28 15.65
CA LYS A 37 -2.74 0.36 14.32
C LYS A 37 -1.66 -0.25 13.44
N PRO A 38 -2.01 -0.85 12.31
CA PRO A 38 -1.02 -1.27 11.34
C PRO A 38 -0.26 -0.06 10.78
N VAL A 39 1.04 -0.19 10.64
CA VAL A 39 1.85 0.75 9.86
C VAL A 39 1.85 0.29 8.42
N THR A 40 1.32 1.10 7.50
CA THR A 40 1.26 0.77 6.08
C THR A 40 2.21 1.64 5.28
N LEU A 41 2.86 1.04 4.30
CA LEU A 41 3.69 1.70 3.30
C LEU A 41 3.18 1.32 1.91
N ASP A 42 2.78 2.32 1.13
CA ASP A 42 2.33 2.16 -0.24
C ASP A 42 3.31 2.84 -1.20
N ALA A 43 3.67 2.17 -2.29
CA ALA A 43 4.48 2.72 -3.34
C ALA A 43 3.92 2.34 -4.72
N ALA A 44 4.03 3.25 -5.69
CA ALA A 44 3.67 2.96 -7.08
C ALA A 44 4.65 3.63 -8.02
N VAL A 45 5.04 2.91 -9.07
CA VAL A 45 5.94 3.40 -10.11
C VAL A 45 5.42 3.04 -11.50
N ALA A 46 5.64 3.91 -12.47
CA ALA A 46 5.39 3.63 -13.89
C ALA A 46 6.66 3.99 -14.70
N PRO A 47 7.67 3.12 -14.69
CA PRO A 47 8.99 3.43 -15.25
C PRO A 47 8.96 3.60 -16.78
N LEU A 48 7.95 3.07 -17.45
CA LEU A 48 7.83 3.19 -18.90
C LEU A 48 6.38 3.34 -19.34
N VAL A 49 6.11 4.41 -20.08
CA VAL A 49 4.87 4.57 -20.84
C VAL A 49 5.24 5.09 -22.23
N VAL A 50 4.94 4.32 -23.26
CA VAL A 50 5.12 4.72 -24.66
C VAL A 50 3.75 4.81 -25.29
N ALA A 51 3.34 6.03 -25.66
CA ALA A 51 2.05 6.28 -26.29
C ALA A 51 2.24 6.70 -27.76
N LEU A 52 1.40 6.15 -28.63
CA LEU A 52 1.28 6.48 -30.04
C LEU A 52 -0.10 7.10 -30.28
N PRO A 53 -0.24 8.41 -30.10
CA PRO A 53 -1.51 9.10 -30.33
C PRO A 53 -1.83 9.16 -31.83
N GLY A 54 -3.11 9.02 -32.16
CA GLY A 54 -3.65 9.23 -33.49
C GLY A 54 -4.96 9.99 -33.42
N ASP A 55 -5.43 10.53 -34.53
CA ASP A 55 -6.62 11.40 -34.58
C ASP A 55 -7.88 10.75 -33.98
N LYS A 56 -8.07 9.45 -34.22
CA LYS A 56 -9.25 8.69 -33.77
C LYS A 56 -8.91 7.43 -33.00
N THR A 57 -7.66 6.97 -33.08
CA THR A 57 -7.18 5.75 -32.41
C THR A 57 -5.86 6.03 -31.72
N GLY A 58 -5.66 5.47 -30.56
CA GLY A 58 -4.40 5.54 -29.80
C GLY A 58 -3.96 4.17 -29.35
N PHE A 59 -2.67 4.01 -29.21
CA PHE A 59 -2.03 2.81 -28.67
C PHE A 59 -1.05 3.23 -27.58
N ALA A 60 -0.91 2.43 -26.54
CA ALA A 60 0.16 2.63 -25.57
C ALA A 60 0.65 1.30 -25.03
N LEU A 61 1.95 1.28 -24.74
CA LEU A 61 2.60 0.24 -23.94
C LEU A 61 2.93 0.85 -22.59
N SER A 62 2.58 0.17 -21.53
CA SER A 62 2.91 0.57 -20.16
C SER A 62 3.61 -0.55 -19.41
N VAL A 63 4.56 -0.18 -18.57
CA VAL A 63 5.12 -1.02 -17.51
C VAL A 63 4.93 -0.27 -16.21
N SER A 64 4.31 -0.91 -15.24
CA SER A 64 4.04 -0.32 -13.93
C SER A 64 4.24 -1.34 -12.82
N GLY A 65 4.44 -0.85 -11.61
CA GLY A 65 4.53 -1.65 -10.42
C GLY A 65 3.94 -0.92 -9.23
N SER A 66 3.36 -1.65 -8.31
CA SER A 66 2.92 -1.16 -7.01
C SER A 66 3.35 -2.13 -5.92
N ALA A 67 3.63 -1.59 -4.75
CA ALA A 67 3.92 -2.36 -3.55
C ALA A 67 3.09 -1.80 -2.41
N GLU A 68 2.54 -2.68 -1.60
CA GLU A 68 1.88 -2.37 -0.35
C GLU A 68 2.44 -3.30 0.72
N ILE A 69 2.85 -2.74 1.84
CA ILE A 69 3.35 -3.48 2.99
C ILE A 69 2.65 -2.96 4.22
N ALA A 70 2.14 -3.85 5.06
CA ALA A 70 1.58 -3.52 6.36
C ALA A 70 2.29 -4.31 7.45
N VAL A 71 2.72 -3.61 8.48
CA VAL A 71 3.32 -4.19 9.68
C VAL A 71 2.34 -4.08 10.82
N LEU A 72 2.06 -5.20 11.46
CA LEU A 72 1.17 -5.33 12.60
C LEU A 72 1.92 -5.99 13.75
N ALA A 73 1.74 -5.50 14.97
CA ALA A 73 2.17 -6.21 16.15
C ALA A 73 0.98 -6.95 16.78
N ARG A 74 1.23 -8.14 17.28
CA ARG A 74 0.27 -8.91 18.04
C ARG A 74 0.77 -9.02 19.48
N PHE A 75 0.10 -8.36 20.38
CA PHE A 75 0.38 -8.44 21.80
C PHE A 75 -0.36 -9.61 22.45
N ASP A 76 0.37 -10.54 23.10
CA ASP A 76 -0.23 -11.59 23.93
C ASP A 76 -0.27 -11.15 25.39
N GLN A 77 -1.49 -11.04 25.96
CA GLN A 77 -1.68 -10.61 27.36
C GLN A 77 -1.01 -11.55 28.39
N GLY A 78 -0.75 -12.80 28.01
CA GLY A 78 -0.02 -13.73 28.87
C GLY A 78 1.45 -13.37 29.07
N ASP A 79 2.03 -12.61 28.15
CA ASP A 79 3.44 -12.22 28.22
C ASP A 79 3.67 -11.16 29.30
N GLU A 80 2.71 -10.23 29.49
CA GLU A 80 2.77 -9.26 30.60
C GLU A 80 2.89 -9.95 31.96
N GLN A 81 2.10 -11.01 32.16
CA GLN A 81 2.14 -11.76 33.42
C GLN A 81 3.45 -12.53 33.60
N LYS A 82 3.98 -13.16 32.53
CA LYS A 82 5.26 -13.86 32.58
C LYS A 82 6.42 -12.94 32.93
N ILE A 83 6.48 -11.78 32.30
CA ILE A 83 7.50 -10.77 32.57
C ILE A 83 7.36 -10.28 34.04
N GLN A 84 6.14 -10.05 34.52
CA GLN A 84 5.92 -9.63 35.92
C GLN A 84 6.35 -10.71 36.91
N ASP A 85 6.01 -11.98 36.65
CA ASP A 85 6.38 -13.10 37.51
C ASP A 85 7.92 -13.26 37.58
N ALA A 86 8.63 -13.04 36.46
CA ALA A 86 10.11 -13.06 36.43
C ALA A 86 10.71 -11.92 37.25
N ILE A 87 10.17 -10.71 37.15
CA ILE A 87 10.61 -9.56 37.98
C ILE A 87 10.39 -9.84 39.45
N ASP A 88 9.25 -10.39 39.84
CA ASP A 88 8.90 -10.66 41.23
C ASP A 88 9.75 -11.81 41.83
N ALA A 89 10.12 -12.78 40.98
CA ALA A 89 11.01 -13.88 41.34
C ALA A 89 12.49 -13.50 41.32
N LEU A 90 12.88 -12.36 40.78
CA LEU A 90 14.24 -11.97 40.43
C LEU A 90 14.93 -13.04 39.55
N ASP A 91 14.14 -13.54 38.59
CA ASP A 91 14.56 -14.58 37.67
C ASP A 91 14.97 -13.92 36.33
N SER A 92 16.30 -13.79 36.16
CA SER A 92 16.90 -13.26 34.93
C SER A 92 16.96 -14.31 33.82
N ASP A 93 16.61 -15.56 34.09
CA ASP A 93 16.56 -16.64 33.10
C ASP A 93 15.21 -16.63 32.32
N LEU A 94 14.47 -15.50 32.33
CA LEU A 94 13.31 -15.33 31.48
C LEU A 94 13.72 -15.52 30.01
N ASP A 95 13.38 -16.66 29.44
CA ASP A 95 13.66 -16.91 28.04
C ASP A 95 12.64 -16.10 27.20
N ALA A 96 13.10 -15.00 26.57
CA ALA A 96 12.30 -14.20 25.67
C ALA A 96 11.62 -15.04 24.57
N ARG A 97 12.17 -16.22 24.23
CA ARG A 97 11.58 -17.19 23.29
C ARG A 97 10.30 -17.85 23.82
N GLU A 98 9.98 -17.72 25.10
CA GLU A 98 8.71 -18.17 25.66
C GLU A 98 7.59 -17.14 25.51
N LEU A 99 7.92 -15.90 25.14
CA LEU A 99 6.97 -14.86 24.85
C LEU A 99 6.25 -15.17 23.53
N ARG A 100 4.97 -14.82 23.47
CA ARG A 100 4.07 -15.09 22.32
C ARG A 100 3.73 -13.85 21.51
N SER A 101 4.09 -12.68 22.01
CA SER A 101 3.97 -11.45 21.25
C SER A 101 4.81 -11.53 19.98
N SER A 102 4.22 -11.14 18.85
CA SER A 102 4.83 -11.32 17.54
C SER A 102 4.65 -10.08 16.68
N ALA A 103 5.58 -9.88 15.76
CA ALA A 103 5.44 -8.95 14.65
C ALA A 103 4.98 -9.72 13.40
N LYS A 104 4.00 -9.18 12.68
CA LYS A 104 3.53 -9.69 11.40
C LYS A 104 3.71 -8.61 10.35
N ALA A 105 4.40 -8.93 9.28
CA ALA A 105 4.42 -8.10 8.08
C ALA A 105 3.72 -8.85 6.95
N VAL A 106 2.75 -8.19 6.31
CA VAL A 106 2.13 -8.68 5.08
C VAL A 106 2.42 -7.69 3.98
N GLY A 107 2.75 -8.19 2.81
CA GLY A 107 3.06 -7.34 1.66
C GLY A 107 2.62 -7.94 0.35
N VAL A 108 2.41 -7.08 -0.64
CA VAL A 108 2.19 -7.46 -2.02
C VAL A 108 2.96 -6.54 -2.94
N ILE A 109 3.58 -7.13 -3.96
CA ILE A 109 4.19 -6.42 -5.08
C ILE A 109 3.47 -6.86 -6.34
N VAL A 110 2.87 -5.90 -7.05
CA VAL A 110 2.19 -6.16 -8.33
C VAL A 110 2.96 -5.47 -9.43
N SER A 111 3.47 -6.24 -10.38
CA SER A 111 4.15 -5.75 -11.59
C SER A 111 3.29 -6.01 -12.81
N GLU A 112 3.10 -5.01 -13.67
CA GLU A 112 2.18 -5.08 -14.79
C GLU A 112 2.84 -4.63 -16.10
N VAL A 113 2.52 -5.35 -17.18
CA VAL A 113 2.80 -4.93 -18.56
C VAL A 113 1.48 -4.87 -19.32
N GLY A 114 1.10 -3.67 -19.77
CA GLY A 114 -0.19 -3.42 -20.42
C GLY A 114 -0.04 -2.89 -21.84
N LEU A 115 -0.97 -3.33 -22.73
CA LEU A 115 -1.14 -2.82 -24.07
C LEU A 115 -2.49 -2.13 -24.17
N SER A 116 -2.52 -0.81 -24.28
CA SER A 116 -3.74 -0.04 -24.35
C SER A 116 -4.11 0.26 -25.79
N PHE A 117 -5.41 0.09 -26.11
CA PHE A 117 -6.03 0.46 -27.36
C PHE A 117 -7.18 1.41 -27.06
N ALA A 118 -7.14 2.59 -27.65
CA ALA A 118 -8.20 3.59 -27.49
C ALA A 118 -8.79 3.99 -28.83
N LYS A 119 -10.10 4.28 -28.84
CA LYS A 119 -10.81 4.75 -30.01
C LYS A 119 -11.80 5.85 -29.65
N ARG A 120 -11.67 6.99 -30.33
CA ARG A 120 -12.65 8.06 -30.24
C ARG A 120 -13.81 7.80 -31.23
N ILE A 121 -15.01 7.86 -30.74
CA ILE A 121 -16.27 7.69 -31.50
C ILE A 121 -17.18 8.87 -31.22
N SER A 122 -18.06 9.18 -32.18
CA SER A 122 -19.13 10.14 -31.94
C SER A 122 -20.42 9.38 -31.59
N LEU A 123 -20.94 9.61 -30.39
CA LEU A 123 -22.20 9.02 -29.91
C LEU A 123 -23.21 10.12 -29.66
N ALA A 124 -24.32 10.10 -30.37
CA ALA A 124 -25.36 11.13 -30.28
C ALA A 124 -24.84 12.58 -30.43
N GLY A 125 -23.82 12.79 -31.27
CA GLY A 125 -23.22 14.10 -31.49
C GLY A 125 -22.20 14.54 -30.43
N GLN A 126 -21.89 13.67 -29.47
CA GLN A 126 -20.87 13.88 -28.45
C GLN A 126 -19.66 12.99 -28.71
N ASP A 127 -18.46 13.51 -28.45
CA ASP A 127 -17.23 12.74 -28.57
C ASP A 127 -16.98 11.90 -27.31
N VAL A 128 -16.83 10.60 -27.52
CA VAL A 128 -16.51 9.61 -26.47
C VAL A 128 -15.28 8.83 -26.89
N SER A 129 -14.31 8.65 -26.00
CA SER A 129 -13.20 7.74 -26.17
C SER A 129 -13.44 6.47 -25.36
N LEU A 130 -13.31 5.32 -26.00
CA LEU A 130 -13.34 4.01 -25.32
C LEU A 130 -11.97 3.39 -25.39
N ALA A 131 -11.54 2.75 -24.31
CA ALA A 131 -10.24 2.12 -24.20
C ALA A 131 -10.35 0.71 -23.61
N VAL A 132 -9.41 -0.15 -24.02
CA VAL A 132 -9.23 -1.50 -23.48
C VAL A 132 -7.72 -1.74 -23.31
N THR A 133 -7.36 -2.33 -22.18
CA THR A 133 -5.97 -2.61 -21.85
C THR A 133 -5.83 -4.05 -21.35
N PRO A 134 -5.61 -5.03 -22.25
CA PRO A 134 -5.10 -6.32 -21.84
C PRO A 134 -3.73 -6.14 -21.18
N LYS A 135 -3.51 -6.85 -20.07
CA LYS A 135 -2.27 -6.77 -19.30
C LYS A 135 -1.86 -8.12 -18.73
N TYR A 136 -0.57 -8.30 -18.59
CA TYR A 136 0.03 -9.38 -17.83
C TYR A 136 0.47 -8.83 -16.48
N GLN A 137 0.14 -9.53 -15.41
CA GLN A 137 0.45 -9.17 -14.04
C GLN A 137 1.28 -10.28 -13.41
N SER A 138 2.34 -9.89 -12.69
CA SER A 138 3.07 -10.74 -11.75
C SER A 138 2.79 -10.21 -10.36
N VAL A 139 2.35 -11.09 -9.47
CA VAL A 139 1.96 -10.76 -8.10
C VAL A 139 2.83 -11.57 -7.16
N GLU A 140 3.62 -10.89 -6.36
CA GLU A 140 4.40 -11.46 -5.27
C GLU A 140 3.73 -11.09 -3.96
N THR A 141 3.42 -12.09 -3.13
CA THR A 141 2.88 -11.87 -1.78
C THR A 141 3.92 -12.25 -0.74
N ILE A 142 3.98 -11.48 0.33
CA ILE A 142 4.94 -11.62 1.42
C ILE A 142 4.15 -11.86 2.71
N LEU A 143 4.56 -12.85 3.49
CA LEU A 143 4.10 -13.05 4.86
C LEU A 143 5.28 -13.39 5.74
N TYR A 144 5.66 -12.43 6.57
CA TYR A 144 6.68 -12.60 7.59
C TYR A 144 6.02 -12.51 8.97
N VAL A 145 6.24 -13.49 9.82
CA VAL A 145 5.74 -13.52 11.20
C VAL A 145 6.84 -14.03 12.09
N GLU A 146 7.29 -13.18 12.98
CA GLU A 146 8.33 -13.50 13.95
C GLU A 146 7.92 -13.06 15.34
N ARG A 147 8.52 -13.69 16.35
CA ARG A 147 8.37 -13.22 17.73
C ARG A 147 8.99 -11.85 17.88
N ALA A 148 8.45 -11.05 18.77
CA ALA A 148 8.89 -9.66 18.95
C ALA A 148 10.37 -9.51 19.32
N ASN A 149 10.98 -10.55 19.91
CA ASN A 149 12.40 -10.59 20.29
C ASN A 149 13.33 -11.15 19.20
N ASP A 150 12.80 -11.86 18.21
CA ASP A 150 13.59 -12.51 17.14
C ASP A 150 13.43 -11.80 15.78
N ALA A 151 12.56 -10.78 15.70
CA ALA A 151 12.27 -10.10 14.45
C ALA A 151 13.49 -9.37 13.89
N ASP A 152 13.93 -9.78 12.69
CA ASP A 152 15.02 -9.15 11.95
C ASP A 152 14.48 -8.57 10.63
N SER A 153 14.85 -7.32 10.36
CA SER A 153 14.43 -6.65 9.13
C SER A 153 15.12 -7.16 7.87
N ASP A 154 16.28 -7.82 8.03
CA ASP A 154 17.08 -8.29 6.90
C ASP A 154 16.56 -9.62 6.33
N ASP A 155 15.71 -10.34 7.06
CA ASP A 155 15.10 -11.61 6.61
C ASP A 155 13.75 -11.43 5.89
N PHE A 156 13.24 -10.21 5.84
CA PHE A 156 11.89 -9.90 5.38
C PHE A 156 11.62 -10.28 3.91
N ASP A 157 12.61 -10.23 3.03
CA ASP A 157 12.51 -10.53 1.60
C ASP A 157 13.07 -11.92 1.21
N ALA A 158 13.30 -12.78 2.19
CA ALA A 158 13.77 -14.14 1.91
C ALA A 158 12.72 -14.98 1.18
N ASP A 159 13.17 -15.84 0.26
CA ASP A 159 12.32 -16.69 -0.58
C ASP A 159 11.32 -17.55 0.24
N GLU A 160 11.63 -17.84 1.51
CA GLU A 160 10.76 -18.63 2.39
C GLU A 160 9.51 -17.87 2.85
N TYR A 161 9.51 -16.53 2.76
CA TYR A 161 8.38 -15.65 3.15
C TYR A 161 7.60 -15.12 1.95
N THR A 162 8.02 -15.47 0.73
CA THR A 162 7.41 -14.96 -0.50
C THR A 162 6.68 -16.04 -1.29
N SER A 163 5.66 -15.65 -2.03
CA SER A 163 4.95 -16.51 -2.99
C SER A 163 4.64 -15.71 -4.24
N ASP A 164 5.09 -16.21 -5.40
CA ASP A 164 4.90 -15.59 -6.71
C ASP A 164 3.81 -16.28 -7.50
N ASP A 165 2.99 -15.48 -8.17
CA ASP A 165 2.02 -15.96 -9.15
C ASP A 165 1.85 -14.94 -10.28
N SER A 166 1.19 -15.33 -11.37
CA SER A 166 0.96 -14.46 -12.50
C SER A 166 -0.33 -14.75 -13.21
N ASN A 167 -0.96 -13.71 -13.76
CA ASN A 167 -2.20 -13.84 -14.50
C ASN A 167 -2.27 -12.87 -15.67
N PHE A 168 -3.25 -13.10 -16.56
CA PHE A 168 -3.69 -12.11 -17.55
C PHE A 168 -4.94 -11.41 -17.04
N ASN A 169 -4.96 -10.10 -17.17
CA ASN A 169 -6.08 -9.27 -16.75
C ASN A 169 -6.48 -8.26 -17.85
N LEU A 170 -7.55 -7.54 -17.60
CA LEU A 170 -8.12 -6.60 -18.54
C LEU A 170 -8.64 -5.38 -17.80
N ASP A 171 -8.27 -4.19 -18.30
CA ASP A 171 -8.89 -2.95 -17.89
C ASP A 171 -9.71 -2.37 -19.04
N ILE A 172 -10.80 -1.68 -18.73
CA ILE A 172 -11.59 -0.92 -19.69
C ILE A 172 -11.79 0.51 -19.19
N GLY A 173 -11.91 1.43 -20.11
CA GLY A 173 -12.10 2.84 -19.80
C GLY A 173 -12.98 3.54 -20.79
N ALA A 174 -13.65 4.59 -20.34
CA ALA A 174 -14.43 5.51 -21.17
C ALA A 174 -14.17 6.94 -20.72
N ALA A 175 -14.07 7.86 -21.69
CA ALA A 175 -13.99 9.29 -21.44
C ALA A 175 -14.95 10.02 -22.36
N TRP A 176 -15.82 10.82 -21.78
CA TRP A 176 -16.78 11.68 -22.48
C TRP A 176 -16.29 13.13 -22.45
N PHE A 177 -16.05 13.71 -23.62
CA PHE A 177 -15.64 15.09 -23.80
C PHE A 177 -16.87 15.98 -23.83
N VAL A 178 -17.35 16.41 -22.67
CA VAL A 178 -18.54 17.25 -22.51
C VAL A 178 -18.33 18.59 -23.19
N SER A 179 -17.13 19.13 -23.15
CA SER A 179 -16.68 20.33 -23.84
C SER A 179 -15.16 20.29 -24.05
N ASP A 180 -14.60 21.32 -24.71
CA ASP A 180 -13.14 21.47 -24.89
C ASP A 180 -12.36 21.57 -23.55
N ARG A 181 -13.07 21.74 -22.44
CA ARG A 181 -12.46 21.94 -21.11
C ARG A 181 -12.93 20.97 -20.06
N LEU A 182 -13.99 20.23 -20.32
CA LEU A 182 -14.61 19.35 -19.32
C LEU A 182 -14.69 17.94 -19.86
N THR A 183 -14.08 17.01 -19.14
CA THR A 183 -14.11 15.58 -19.43
C THR A 183 -14.67 14.83 -18.23
N VAL A 184 -15.56 13.87 -18.49
CA VAL A 184 -16.04 12.90 -17.51
C VAL A 184 -15.49 11.53 -17.89
N GLY A 185 -14.90 10.83 -16.93
CA GLY A 185 -14.27 9.53 -17.15
C GLY A 185 -14.77 8.43 -16.23
N ALA A 186 -14.66 7.21 -16.70
CA ALA A 186 -14.80 6.02 -15.87
C ALA A 186 -13.77 4.96 -16.30
N SER A 187 -13.21 4.25 -15.33
CA SER A 187 -12.31 3.12 -15.56
C SER A 187 -12.71 1.94 -14.68
N LEU A 188 -12.65 0.76 -15.26
CA LEU A 188 -12.86 -0.49 -14.56
C LEU A 188 -11.57 -1.29 -14.70
N LYS A 189 -10.83 -1.45 -13.62
CA LYS A 189 -9.55 -2.15 -13.55
C LYS A 189 -9.72 -3.56 -13.01
N ASN A 190 -8.84 -4.45 -13.43
CA ASN A 190 -8.79 -5.84 -12.96
C ASN A 190 -10.15 -6.55 -13.11
N LEU A 191 -10.64 -6.65 -14.36
CA LEU A 191 -11.91 -7.32 -14.63
C LEU A 191 -11.92 -8.79 -14.23
N VAL A 192 -10.76 -9.44 -14.24
CA VAL A 192 -10.58 -10.80 -13.74
C VAL A 192 -10.09 -10.68 -12.30
N GLU A 193 -11.01 -10.97 -11.37
CA GLU A 193 -10.66 -11.02 -9.95
C GLU A 193 -9.86 -12.29 -9.65
N GLU A 194 -8.74 -12.14 -8.93
CA GLU A 194 -7.89 -13.25 -8.52
C GLU A 194 -7.57 -13.15 -7.03
N THR A 195 -7.27 -14.30 -6.45
CA THR A 195 -6.88 -14.40 -5.05
C THR A 195 -5.57 -15.17 -4.95
N TYR A 196 -4.60 -14.57 -4.30
CA TYR A 196 -3.26 -15.10 -4.13
C TYR A 196 -3.06 -15.49 -2.67
N ASP A 197 -2.62 -16.71 -2.45
CA ASP A 197 -2.27 -17.18 -1.10
C ASP A 197 -0.83 -16.80 -0.78
N THR A 198 -0.59 -16.31 0.44
CA THR A 198 0.79 -16.18 0.96
C THR A 198 1.38 -17.57 1.27
N VAL A 199 2.67 -17.62 1.52
CA VAL A 199 3.29 -18.78 2.18
C VAL A 199 2.60 -19.04 3.53
N GLN A 200 2.74 -20.25 4.05
CA GLN A 200 2.31 -20.58 5.40
C GLN A 200 3.49 -20.50 6.36
N VAL A 201 3.45 -19.59 7.31
CA VAL A 201 4.45 -19.46 8.37
C VAL A 201 3.99 -20.25 9.59
N THR A 202 4.88 -21.07 10.15
CA THR A 202 4.60 -21.90 11.33
C THR A 202 5.72 -21.79 12.36
N ASP A 203 5.35 -21.49 13.61
CA ASP A 203 6.23 -21.60 14.76
C ASP A 203 5.62 -22.58 15.78
N ALA A 204 6.19 -23.77 15.85
CA ALA A 204 5.68 -24.83 16.72
C ALA A 204 5.88 -24.53 18.21
N ALA A 205 6.86 -23.70 18.58
CA ALA A 205 7.17 -23.38 19.98
C ALA A 205 6.06 -22.55 20.62
N ILE A 206 5.43 -21.65 19.86
CA ILE A 206 4.31 -20.84 20.33
C ILE A 206 2.97 -21.29 19.76
N GLY A 207 2.95 -22.37 18.95
CA GLY A 207 1.75 -22.88 18.29
C GLY A 207 1.21 -21.93 17.22
N LEU A 208 2.08 -21.12 16.62
CA LEU A 208 1.72 -20.21 15.53
C LEU A 208 1.60 -20.98 14.22
N SER A 209 0.53 -20.72 13.47
CA SER A 209 0.36 -21.20 12.11
C SER A 209 -0.49 -20.17 11.37
N GLU A 210 0.16 -19.34 10.57
CA GLU A 210 -0.49 -18.24 9.87
C GLU A 210 -0.34 -18.36 8.36
N ARG A 211 -1.38 -17.97 7.66
CA ARG A 211 -1.46 -17.80 6.21
C ARG A 211 -2.43 -16.65 5.93
N ASP A 212 -2.15 -15.87 4.92
CA ASP A 212 -3.05 -14.81 4.49
C ASP A 212 -3.39 -14.94 3.01
N ARG A 213 -4.33 -14.16 2.54
CA ARG A 213 -4.77 -14.15 1.14
C ARG A 213 -4.94 -12.72 0.68
N TYR A 214 -4.27 -12.40 -0.42
CA TYR A 214 -4.42 -11.13 -1.11
C TYR A 214 -5.46 -11.26 -2.22
N LYS A 215 -6.45 -10.37 -2.24
CA LYS A 215 -7.44 -10.32 -3.31
C LYS A 215 -7.19 -9.13 -4.23
N LEU A 216 -6.82 -9.41 -5.46
CA LEU A 216 -6.80 -8.43 -6.54
C LEU A 216 -8.21 -8.30 -7.12
N GLY A 217 -8.98 -7.38 -6.57
CA GLY A 217 -10.38 -7.16 -6.93
C GLY A 217 -10.58 -6.18 -8.07
N THR A 218 -11.78 -6.21 -8.66
CA THR A 218 -12.21 -5.24 -9.66
C THR A 218 -12.47 -3.88 -9.03
N VAL A 219 -11.85 -2.81 -9.54
CA VAL A 219 -12.03 -1.44 -9.07
C VAL A 219 -12.67 -0.59 -10.16
N LEU A 220 -13.85 -0.03 -9.87
CA LEU A 220 -14.54 0.95 -10.70
C LEU A 220 -14.29 2.35 -10.14
N THR A 221 -13.56 3.17 -10.89
CA THR A 221 -13.33 4.59 -10.59
C THR A 221 -14.05 5.47 -11.59
N THR A 222 -14.64 6.56 -11.14
CA THR A 222 -15.22 7.60 -11.99
C THR A 222 -14.65 8.96 -11.60
N GLY A 223 -14.55 9.87 -12.56
CA GLY A 223 -14.00 11.18 -12.31
C GLY A 223 -14.44 12.24 -13.28
N VAL A 224 -14.15 13.47 -12.91
CA VAL A 224 -14.38 14.67 -13.71
C VAL A 224 -13.10 15.50 -13.73
N ALA A 225 -12.66 15.88 -14.92
CA ALA A 225 -11.50 16.73 -15.12
C ALA A 225 -11.89 18.02 -15.85
N TYR A 226 -11.35 19.13 -15.38
CA TYR A 226 -11.42 20.44 -16.01
C TYR A 226 -10.03 20.90 -16.39
N GLU A 227 -9.85 21.36 -17.62
CA GLU A 227 -8.57 21.83 -18.12
C GLU A 227 -8.72 23.13 -18.90
N ASN A 228 -7.81 24.05 -18.69
CA ASN A 228 -7.60 25.23 -19.51
C ASN A 228 -6.10 25.53 -19.66
N SER A 229 -5.71 26.69 -20.21
CA SER A 229 -4.33 27.04 -20.53
C SER A 229 -3.39 27.21 -19.32
N TRP A 230 -3.91 27.29 -18.09
CA TRP A 230 -3.11 27.54 -16.87
C TRP A 230 -3.55 26.70 -15.66
N LEU A 231 -4.65 26.00 -15.76
CA LEU A 231 -5.21 25.21 -14.67
C LEU A 231 -5.72 23.86 -15.21
N SER A 232 -5.28 22.78 -14.58
CA SER A 232 -5.91 21.47 -14.66
C SER A 232 -6.39 21.06 -13.27
N ALA A 233 -7.62 20.58 -13.17
CA ALA A 233 -8.19 20.09 -11.92
C ALA A 233 -8.99 18.81 -12.18
N ALA A 234 -8.89 17.84 -11.27
CA ALA A 234 -9.63 16.58 -11.35
C ALA A 234 -10.15 16.16 -9.99
N ILE A 235 -11.28 15.47 -10.01
CA ILE A 235 -11.84 14.76 -8.86
C ILE A 235 -12.16 13.35 -9.32
N ASP A 236 -11.69 12.35 -8.58
CA ASP A 236 -11.95 10.94 -8.83
C ASP A 236 -12.54 10.28 -7.59
N VAL A 237 -13.44 9.33 -7.81
CA VAL A 237 -14.07 8.56 -6.74
C VAL A 237 -14.13 7.09 -7.15
N ASP A 238 -13.66 6.21 -6.30
CA ASP A 238 -13.86 4.78 -6.43
C ASP A 238 -15.30 4.43 -6.06
N LEU A 239 -16.00 3.73 -6.95
CA LEU A 239 -17.38 3.29 -6.73
C LEU A 239 -17.45 1.87 -6.16
N THR A 240 -16.35 1.16 -6.19
CA THR A 240 -16.17 -0.16 -5.56
C THR A 240 -14.94 -0.13 -4.65
N PRO A 241 -14.98 -0.84 -3.52
CA PRO A 241 -13.82 -0.88 -2.63
C PRO A 241 -12.66 -1.65 -3.28
N THR A 242 -11.45 -1.18 -3.01
CA THR A 242 -10.21 -1.92 -3.25
C THR A 242 -10.09 -2.99 -2.18
N LYS A 243 -9.95 -4.22 -2.63
CA LYS A 243 -9.65 -5.36 -1.77
C LYS A 243 -8.14 -5.43 -1.53
N GLY A 244 -7.76 -6.12 -0.49
CA GLY A 244 -6.37 -6.30 -0.11
C GLY A 244 -6.19 -7.66 0.55
N PHE A 245 -5.36 -7.72 1.58
CA PHE A 245 -5.22 -8.92 2.40
C PHE A 245 -6.47 -9.20 3.23
N ALA A 246 -6.77 -10.49 3.43
CA ALA A 246 -7.94 -10.89 4.23
C ALA A 246 -7.84 -10.46 5.70
N SER A 247 -6.62 -10.18 6.18
CA SER A 247 -6.36 -9.63 7.51
C SER A 247 -6.50 -8.10 7.59
N GLN A 248 -6.79 -7.43 6.47
CA GLN A 248 -6.95 -5.97 6.39
C GLN A 248 -8.37 -5.60 5.98
N GLU A 249 -8.78 -4.42 6.38
CA GLU A 249 -10.05 -3.84 5.95
C GLU A 249 -9.94 -3.29 4.52
N ASP A 250 -11.05 -3.34 3.79
CA ASP A 250 -11.14 -2.77 2.45
C ASP A 250 -10.95 -1.25 2.49
N SER A 251 -10.49 -0.65 1.38
CA SER A 251 -10.39 0.80 1.23
C SER A 251 -11.15 1.29 0.00
N GLN A 252 -11.67 2.52 0.06
CA GLN A 252 -12.39 3.13 -1.04
C GLN A 252 -12.06 4.63 -1.11
N PHE A 253 -11.41 5.05 -2.17
CA PHE A 253 -10.81 6.38 -2.21
C PHE A 253 -11.65 7.42 -2.94
N ALA A 254 -11.61 8.64 -2.41
CA ALA A 254 -11.95 9.87 -3.13
C ALA A 254 -10.70 10.75 -3.19
N SER A 255 -10.41 11.29 -4.37
CA SER A 255 -9.20 12.06 -4.63
C SER A 255 -9.52 13.37 -5.34
N VAL A 256 -8.76 14.41 -5.06
CA VAL A 256 -8.78 15.67 -5.78
C VAL A 256 -7.36 16.09 -6.12
N GLY A 257 -7.15 16.56 -7.34
CA GLY A 257 -5.87 17.08 -7.79
C GLY A 257 -6.03 18.39 -8.55
N VAL A 258 -5.06 19.28 -8.37
CA VAL A 258 -5.01 20.57 -9.08
C VAL A 258 -3.57 20.81 -9.52
N GLU A 259 -3.41 21.20 -10.79
CA GLU A 259 -2.13 21.64 -11.36
C GLU A 259 -2.27 23.06 -11.89
N PHE A 260 -1.35 23.91 -11.50
CA PHE A 260 -1.23 25.29 -12.01
C PHE A 260 0.02 25.39 -12.90
N ASP A 261 -0.19 25.74 -14.16
CA ASP A 261 0.88 26.08 -15.09
C ASP A 261 1.30 27.55 -14.93
N ALA A 262 2.46 27.74 -14.32
CA ALA A 262 3.05 29.06 -14.18
C ALA A 262 4.14 29.26 -15.26
N ALA A 263 3.95 30.26 -16.13
CA ALA A 263 4.92 30.69 -17.13
C ALA A 263 5.34 29.59 -18.16
N ASN A 264 4.49 28.59 -18.45
CA ASN A 264 4.68 27.51 -19.45
C ASN A 264 5.87 26.57 -19.20
N TRP A 265 6.58 26.70 -18.09
CA TRP A 265 7.74 25.87 -17.77
C TRP A 265 7.82 25.44 -16.30
N ILE A 266 6.94 25.96 -15.45
CA ILE A 266 6.81 25.58 -14.04
C ILE A 266 5.37 25.14 -13.80
N GLN A 267 5.19 23.94 -13.25
CA GLN A 267 3.91 23.44 -12.77
C GLN A 267 3.94 23.31 -11.25
N LEU A 268 2.90 23.78 -10.59
CA LEU A 268 2.65 23.54 -9.17
C LEU A 268 1.48 22.58 -9.05
N ARG A 269 1.67 21.48 -8.31
CA ARG A 269 0.66 20.43 -8.11
C ARG A 269 0.28 20.34 -6.65
N LEU A 270 -1.02 20.23 -6.41
CA LEU A 270 -1.59 19.98 -5.09
C LEU A 270 -2.57 18.83 -5.23
N GLY A 271 -2.58 17.93 -4.26
CA GLY A 271 -3.51 16.81 -4.24
C GLY A 271 -3.93 16.47 -2.82
N ALA A 272 -5.08 15.82 -2.73
CA ALA A 272 -5.53 15.19 -1.50
C ALA A 272 -6.30 13.90 -1.85
N ARG A 273 -6.18 12.90 -1.00
CA ARG A 273 -6.89 11.64 -1.07
C ARG A 273 -7.41 11.27 0.32
N THR A 274 -8.65 10.85 0.39
CA THR A 274 -9.28 10.33 1.62
C THR A 274 -9.84 8.93 1.37
N ASP A 275 -9.80 8.08 2.37
CA ASP A 275 -10.48 6.80 2.35
C ASP A 275 -11.89 6.96 2.92
N MET A 276 -12.90 6.68 2.09
CA MET A 276 -14.31 6.81 2.46
C MET A 276 -14.77 5.74 3.48
N GLU A 277 -14.04 4.63 3.59
CA GLU A 277 -14.26 3.59 4.60
C GLU A 277 -13.53 3.91 5.92
N SER A 278 -12.65 4.93 5.93
CA SER A 278 -11.88 5.37 7.10
C SER A 278 -10.91 4.30 7.66
N ASN A 279 -10.46 3.39 6.81
CA ASN A 279 -9.50 2.33 7.15
C ASN A 279 -8.05 2.71 6.82
N ARG A 280 -7.87 3.80 6.06
CA ARG A 280 -6.57 4.35 5.68
C ARG A 280 -6.50 5.83 5.99
N ASP A 281 -5.31 6.31 6.28
CA ASP A 281 -5.09 7.73 6.58
C ASP A 281 -5.29 8.63 5.35
N ASP A 282 -5.71 9.86 5.59
CA ASP A 282 -5.80 10.90 4.57
C ASP A 282 -4.40 11.30 4.09
N VAL A 283 -4.26 11.51 2.78
CA VAL A 283 -2.98 11.91 2.18
C VAL A 283 -3.13 13.27 1.52
N ALA A 284 -2.22 14.18 1.80
CA ALA A 284 -2.05 15.44 1.09
C ALA A 284 -0.71 15.43 0.33
N THR A 285 -0.71 15.87 -0.92
CA THR A 285 0.49 15.89 -1.76
C THR A 285 0.77 17.27 -2.30
N VAL A 286 2.05 17.61 -2.43
CA VAL A 286 2.54 18.83 -3.07
C VAL A 286 3.61 18.44 -4.08
N GLY A 287 3.55 19.02 -5.29
CA GLY A 287 4.51 18.73 -6.33
C GLY A 287 4.93 19.98 -7.11
N ILE A 288 6.13 19.91 -7.65
CA ILE A 288 6.67 20.91 -8.59
C ILE A 288 7.13 20.17 -9.83
N GLY A 289 6.66 20.64 -11.00
CA GLY A 289 7.12 20.24 -12.31
C GLY A 289 7.94 21.34 -12.98
N LEU A 290 8.97 20.95 -13.72
CA LEU A 290 9.77 21.83 -14.56
C LEU A 290 9.77 21.31 -15.98
N SER A 291 9.40 22.16 -16.94
CA SER A 291 9.35 21.80 -18.37
C SER A 291 10.19 22.77 -19.21
N PRO A 292 11.53 22.84 -18.97
CA PRO A 292 12.37 23.76 -19.71
C PRO A 292 12.34 23.45 -21.20
N PHE A 293 12.10 24.48 -22.01
CA PHE A 293 12.07 24.42 -23.49
C PHE A 293 10.98 23.50 -24.08
N ASN A 294 9.99 23.05 -23.32
CA ASN A 294 8.97 22.08 -23.74
C ASN A 294 9.50 20.76 -24.31
N VAL A 295 10.73 20.37 -23.95
CA VAL A 295 11.40 19.17 -24.43
C VAL A 295 11.69 18.19 -23.30
N LEU A 296 11.99 18.71 -22.12
CA LEU A 296 12.30 17.90 -20.94
C LEU A 296 11.28 18.21 -19.84
N HIS A 297 10.61 17.18 -19.32
CA HIS A 297 9.69 17.30 -18.20
C HIS A 297 10.24 16.56 -17.00
N VAL A 298 10.48 17.27 -15.91
CA VAL A 298 10.93 16.70 -14.63
C VAL A 298 9.96 17.14 -13.55
N GLY A 299 9.40 16.21 -12.80
CA GLY A 299 8.48 16.47 -11.70
C GLY A 299 8.90 15.74 -10.44
N ILE A 300 8.71 16.37 -9.30
CA ILE A 300 8.85 15.78 -7.98
C ILE A 300 7.54 16.03 -7.23
N THR A 301 7.02 15.01 -6.59
CA THR A 301 5.80 15.07 -5.76
C THR A 301 6.09 14.32 -4.47
N GLY A 302 5.71 14.87 -3.34
CA GLY A 302 5.81 14.25 -2.02
C GLY A 302 4.61 14.60 -1.16
#